data_0ebd409a96c0461dce71b537fa85a163
#
_entry.id   0ebd409a96c0461dce71b537fa85a163
#
_cell.length_a   1.000
_cell.length_b   1.000
_cell.length_c   1.000
_cell.angle_alpha   90.00
_cell.angle_beta   90.00
_cell.angle_gamma   90.00
#
_symmetry.space_group_name_H-M   'P 1'
#
loop_
_entity.id
_entity.type
_entity.pdbx_description
1 polymer ?
#
loop_
_entity_poly.entity_id
_entity_poly.type
_entity_poly.pdbx_seq_one_letter_code
_entity_poly.pdbx_strand_id
1 'polypeptide(L)'
;MNDLSAEKSIQTEPGFIAALDQSGGSTPGALRAYGIADGSWTDEAHMFRLIHEMRVRIISAPAFTGAKVLGAILFDRTMDSEAHGKPIPAYLRDRGVLSFLKVDNGLEAESDGVQLLKSMPDLDVLLRRAVAKGVAGT
;
A
#
# COMPACT_ATOMS: atom_id res chain seq x y z
N MET A 1 -0.99 -19.39 8.85
CA MET A 1 -1.48 -20.32 7.81
C MET A 1 -1.24 -19.62 6.49
N ASN A 2 -0.23 -20.06 5.70
CA ASN A 2 -0.06 -19.55 4.33
C ASN A 2 -1.31 -19.96 3.55
N ASP A 3 -2.09 -19.00 3.18
CA ASP A 3 -3.29 -19.25 2.40
C ASP A 3 -2.90 -19.46 0.92
N LEU A 4 -2.58 -20.72 0.60
CA LEU A 4 -2.32 -21.14 -0.79
C LEU A 4 -3.48 -20.78 -1.75
N SER A 5 -4.65 -20.47 -1.23
CA SER A 5 -5.80 -20.01 -2.00
C SER A 5 -5.60 -18.59 -2.51
N ALA A 6 -4.92 -17.75 -1.74
CA ALA A 6 -4.60 -16.37 -2.10
C ALA A 6 -3.56 -16.28 -3.24
N GLU A 7 -2.50 -17.08 -3.14
CA GLU A 7 -1.50 -17.21 -4.21
C GLU A 7 -2.11 -17.71 -5.52
N LYS A 8 -3.00 -18.69 -5.43
CA LYS A 8 -3.70 -19.26 -6.58
C LYS A 8 -4.61 -18.24 -7.27
N SER A 9 -5.28 -17.40 -6.50
CA SER A 9 -6.15 -16.33 -6.99
C SER A 9 -5.37 -15.32 -7.85
N ILE A 10 -4.18 -14.88 -7.42
CA ILE A 10 -3.35 -13.94 -8.20
C ILE A 10 -2.86 -14.55 -9.51
N GLN A 11 -2.58 -15.86 -9.55
CA GLN A 11 -2.07 -16.53 -10.74
C GLN A 11 -3.16 -16.84 -11.77
N THR A 12 -4.40 -17.01 -11.35
CA THR A 12 -5.45 -17.60 -12.19
C THR A 12 -6.65 -16.70 -12.43
N GLU A 13 -6.93 -15.76 -11.54
CA GLU A 13 -8.11 -14.90 -11.65
C GLU A 13 -7.82 -13.63 -12.47
N PRO A 14 -8.75 -13.20 -13.31
CA PRO A 14 -8.62 -11.95 -14.04
C PRO A 14 -8.81 -10.76 -13.10
N GLY A 15 -7.86 -9.83 -13.12
CA GLY A 15 -7.91 -8.65 -12.27
C GLY A 15 -6.60 -7.86 -12.29
N PHE A 16 -6.43 -6.99 -11.32
CA PHE A 16 -5.22 -6.18 -11.17
C PHE A 16 -4.85 -5.97 -9.70
N ILE A 17 -3.62 -5.54 -9.48
CA ILE A 17 -3.12 -5.13 -8.17
C ILE A 17 -3.07 -3.61 -8.14
N ALA A 18 -3.76 -2.99 -7.17
CA ALA A 18 -3.80 -1.55 -6.99
C ALA A 18 -2.54 -1.07 -6.25
N ALA A 19 -1.80 -0.12 -6.83
CA ALA A 19 -0.65 0.50 -6.19
C ALA A 19 -1.12 1.66 -5.29
N LEU A 20 -1.17 1.44 -3.98
CA LEU A 20 -1.55 2.42 -2.96
C LEU A 20 -0.37 2.71 -2.00
N ASP A 21 0.84 2.55 -2.48
CA ASP A 21 2.09 2.58 -1.72
C ASP A 21 2.90 3.87 -1.89
N GLN A 22 2.32 4.91 -2.50
CA GLN A 22 3.00 6.20 -2.64
C GLN A 22 3.53 6.66 -1.27
N SER A 23 4.81 6.99 -1.24
CA SER A 23 5.52 7.36 -0.02
C SER A 23 6.57 8.43 -0.30
N GLY A 24 6.95 9.20 0.70
CA GLY A 24 7.97 10.23 0.58
C GLY A 24 7.72 11.17 -0.60
N GLY A 25 8.68 11.27 -1.51
CA GLY A 25 8.66 12.18 -2.66
C GLY A 25 7.53 11.95 -3.68
N SER A 26 6.95 10.77 -3.73
CA SER A 26 5.84 10.47 -4.65
C SER A 26 4.46 10.91 -4.13
N THR A 27 4.33 11.16 -2.83
CA THR A 27 3.05 11.54 -2.20
C THR A 27 2.48 12.86 -2.74
N PRO A 28 3.24 13.96 -2.88
CA PRO A 28 2.72 15.19 -3.49
C PRO A 28 2.21 14.99 -4.91
N GLY A 29 2.93 14.19 -5.72
CA GLY A 29 2.50 13.86 -7.08
C GLY A 29 1.18 13.11 -7.12
N ALA A 30 0.99 12.14 -6.24
CA ALA A 30 -0.27 11.40 -6.12
C ALA A 30 -1.43 12.30 -5.70
N LEU A 31 -1.23 13.20 -4.74
CA LEU A 31 -2.25 14.16 -4.30
C LEU A 31 -2.64 15.11 -5.44
N ARG A 32 -1.67 15.65 -6.20
CA ARG A 32 -1.96 16.49 -7.37
C ARG A 32 -2.77 15.73 -8.42
N ALA A 33 -2.40 14.49 -8.73
CA ALA A 33 -3.14 13.66 -9.68
C ALA A 33 -4.58 13.39 -9.21
N TYR A 34 -4.80 13.38 -7.89
CA TYR A 34 -6.13 13.24 -7.30
C TYR A 34 -6.91 14.57 -7.21
N GLY A 35 -6.32 15.67 -7.64
CA GLY A 35 -6.97 17.01 -7.66
C GLY A 35 -6.71 17.88 -6.43
N ILE A 36 -5.75 17.50 -5.57
CA ILE A 36 -5.35 18.28 -4.40
C ILE A 36 -4.10 19.08 -4.76
N ALA A 37 -4.24 20.41 -4.82
CA ALA A 37 -3.17 21.31 -5.25
C ALA A 37 -2.02 21.39 -4.22
N ASP A 38 -0.83 21.74 -4.71
CA ASP A 38 0.30 22.08 -3.84
C ASP A 38 -0.08 23.25 -2.91
N GLY A 39 0.35 23.19 -1.66
CA GLY A 39 -0.03 24.18 -0.63
C GLY A 39 -1.34 23.89 0.08
N SER A 40 -2.07 22.82 -0.29
CA SER A 40 -3.27 22.39 0.45
C SER A 40 -2.94 21.74 1.81
N TRP A 41 -1.69 21.45 2.07
CA TRP A 41 -1.22 20.91 3.36
C TRP A 41 -0.19 21.82 4.01
N THR A 42 -0.23 21.91 5.34
CA THR A 42 0.62 22.78 6.13
C THR A 42 1.94 22.14 6.55
N ASP A 43 1.94 20.81 6.65
CA ASP A 43 3.08 20.00 7.11
C ASP A 43 2.97 18.56 6.59
N GLU A 44 4.00 17.76 6.85
CA GLU A 44 4.06 16.36 6.44
C GLU A 44 2.93 15.52 7.04
N ALA A 45 2.58 15.75 8.30
CA ALA A 45 1.51 15.02 8.97
C ALA A 45 0.14 15.30 8.31
N HIS A 46 -0.11 16.54 7.92
CA HIS A 46 -1.31 16.91 7.17
C HIS A 46 -1.31 16.27 5.78
N MET A 47 -0.18 16.29 5.08
CA MET A 47 -0.04 15.60 3.79
C MET A 47 -0.38 14.11 3.90
N PHE A 48 0.11 13.43 4.93
CA PHE A 48 -0.20 12.02 5.15
C PHE A 48 -1.66 11.77 5.50
N ARG A 49 -2.33 12.66 6.21
CA ARG A 49 -3.79 12.56 6.42
C ARG A 49 -4.55 12.64 5.10
N LEU A 50 -4.20 13.57 4.23
CA LEU A 50 -4.84 13.73 2.92
C LEU A 50 -4.63 12.50 2.02
N ILE A 51 -3.40 11.96 1.97
CA ILE A 51 -3.15 10.73 1.18
C ILE A 51 -3.89 9.53 1.78
N HIS A 52 -3.99 9.45 3.10
CA HIS A 52 -4.75 8.40 3.77
C HIS A 52 -6.25 8.48 3.45
N GLU A 53 -6.84 9.67 3.55
CA GLU A 53 -8.25 9.91 3.17
C GLU A 53 -8.52 9.56 1.71
N MET A 54 -7.60 9.90 0.80
CA MET A 54 -7.68 9.49 -0.60
C MET A 54 -7.71 7.97 -0.73
N ARG A 55 -6.80 7.27 -0.05
CA ARG A 55 -6.72 5.80 -0.08
C ARG A 55 -7.98 5.16 0.49
N VAL A 56 -8.47 5.65 1.62
CA VAL A 56 -9.74 5.16 2.22
C VAL A 56 -10.89 5.33 1.24
N ARG A 57 -10.99 6.46 0.56
CA ARG A 57 -12.01 6.72 -0.46
C ARG A 57 -11.92 5.72 -1.62
N ILE A 58 -10.71 5.43 -2.11
CA ILE A 58 -10.47 4.46 -3.18
C ILE A 58 -10.90 3.06 -2.75
N ILE A 59 -10.39 2.56 -1.62
CA ILE A 59 -10.67 1.19 -1.17
C ILE A 59 -12.11 0.99 -0.71
N SER A 60 -12.83 2.07 -0.39
CA SER A 60 -14.24 2.04 0.01
C SER A 60 -15.21 2.10 -1.18
N ALA A 61 -14.72 2.38 -2.37
CA ALA A 61 -15.58 2.42 -3.55
C ALA A 61 -16.29 1.07 -3.76
N PRO A 62 -17.56 1.04 -4.15
CA PRO A 62 -18.33 -0.21 -4.33
C PRO A 62 -17.65 -1.20 -5.30
N ALA A 63 -16.98 -0.70 -6.34
CA ALA A 63 -16.28 -1.52 -7.33
C ALA A 63 -14.90 -2.05 -6.85
N PHE A 64 -14.36 -1.55 -5.73
CA PHE A 64 -13.07 -1.99 -5.19
C PHE A 64 -13.24 -3.27 -4.38
N THR A 65 -13.40 -4.39 -5.07
CA THR A 65 -13.62 -5.72 -4.49
C THR A 65 -12.78 -6.76 -5.20
N GLY A 66 -12.57 -7.92 -4.56
CA GLY A 66 -11.84 -9.05 -5.11
C GLY A 66 -12.34 -9.56 -6.47
N ALA A 67 -13.52 -9.15 -6.90
CA ALA A 67 -14.03 -9.47 -8.24
C ALA A 67 -13.20 -8.82 -9.38
N LYS A 68 -12.44 -7.76 -9.09
CA LYS A 68 -11.58 -7.05 -10.06
C LYS A 68 -10.23 -6.65 -9.49
N VAL A 69 -10.16 -6.35 -8.20
CA VAL A 69 -8.94 -5.93 -7.52
C VAL A 69 -8.43 -7.11 -6.71
N LEU A 70 -7.46 -7.83 -7.25
CA LEU A 70 -6.92 -9.03 -6.59
C LEU A 70 -6.10 -8.68 -5.36
N GLY A 71 -5.41 -7.54 -5.40
CA GLY A 71 -4.58 -7.08 -4.30
C GLY A 71 -4.38 -5.58 -4.29
N ALA A 72 -3.87 -5.07 -3.18
CA ALA A 72 -3.45 -3.69 -3.01
C ALA A 72 -2.08 -3.63 -2.34
N ILE A 73 -1.15 -2.88 -2.92
CA ILE A 73 0.17 -2.63 -2.32
C ILE A 73 0.02 -1.44 -1.37
N LEU A 74 0.41 -1.64 -0.12
CA LEU A 74 0.30 -0.66 0.95
C LEU A 74 1.68 -0.12 1.33
N PHE A 75 1.72 1.16 1.71
CA PHE A 75 2.82 1.71 2.47
C PHE A 75 2.67 1.36 3.95
N ASP A 76 3.76 1.32 4.73
CA ASP A 76 3.75 0.87 6.13
C ASP A 76 2.77 1.65 7.01
N ARG A 77 2.74 2.98 6.90
CA ARG A 77 1.78 3.83 7.63
C ARG A 77 0.33 3.53 7.25
N THR A 78 0.08 3.17 5.99
CA THR A 78 -1.25 2.77 5.55
C THR A 78 -1.65 1.42 6.12
N MET A 79 -0.73 0.47 6.16
CA MET A 79 -0.93 -0.82 6.82
C MET A 79 -1.30 -0.64 8.30
N ASP A 80 -0.70 0.35 8.98
CA ASP A 80 -0.93 0.63 10.39
C ASP A 80 -2.19 1.47 10.67
N SER A 81 -2.81 2.02 9.63
CA SER A 81 -3.99 2.87 9.72
C SER A 81 -5.30 2.09 9.61
N GLU A 82 -6.40 2.80 9.74
CA GLU A 82 -7.76 2.24 9.72
C GLU A 82 -8.63 2.87 8.62
N ALA A 83 -9.58 2.10 8.13
CA ALA A 83 -10.69 2.56 7.33
C ALA A 83 -12.01 2.21 8.05
N HIS A 84 -12.83 3.22 8.34
CA HIS A 84 -14.12 3.05 9.03
C HIS A 84 -14.00 2.27 10.35
N GLY A 85 -12.96 2.54 11.14
CA GLY A 85 -12.70 1.89 12.43
C GLY A 85 -12.18 0.45 12.34
N LYS A 86 -11.72 0.02 11.16
CA LYS A 86 -11.16 -1.31 10.94
C LYS A 86 -9.73 -1.19 10.36
N PRO A 87 -8.75 -1.97 10.85
CA PRO A 87 -7.41 -2.00 10.26
C PRO A 87 -7.46 -2.22 8.74
N ILE A 88 -6.68 -1.47 7.98
CA ILE A 88 -6.70 -1.51 6.50
C ILE A 88 -6.53 -2.92 5.94
N PRO A 89 -5.58 -3.77 6.39
CA PRO A 89 -5.46 -5.13 5.86
C PRO A 89 -6.71 -5.98 6.10
N ALA A 90 -7.33 -5.82 7.27
CA ALA A 90 -8.58 -6.53 7.59
C ALA A 90 -9.77 -6.00 6.77
N TYR A 91 -9.84 -4.69 6.55
CA TYR A 91 -10.86 -4.05 5.71
C TYR A 91 -10.79 -4.56 4.26
N LEU A 92 -9.58 -4.64 3.69
CA LEU A 92 -9.34 -5.16 2.35
C LEU A 92 -9.72 -6.64 2.24
N ARG A 93 -9.31 -7.45 3.22
CA ARG A 93 -9.64 -8.89 3.26
C ARG A 93 -11.14 -9.15 3.27
N ASP A 94 -11.94 -8.38 4.01
CA ASP A 94 -13.40 -8.50 4.00
C ASP A 94 -14.02 -8.20 2.64
N ARG A 95 -13.31 -7.48 1.80
CA ARG A 95 -13.71 -7.17 0.42
C ARG A 95 -13.13 -8.14 -0.61
N GLY A 96 -12.45 -9.20 -0.15
CA GLY A 96 -11.79 -10.19 -0.99
C GLY A 96 -10.50 -9.69 -1.66
N VAL A 97 -9.91 -8.61 -1.16
CA VAL A 97 -8.70 -7.99 -1.71
C VAL A 97 -7.50 -8.35 -0.82
N LEU A 98 -6.46 -8.92 -1.42
CA LEU A 98 -5.22 -9.21 -0.71
C LEU A 98 -4.42 -7.93 -0.44
N SER A 99 -3.74 -7.85 0.68
CA SER A 99 -2.82 -6.75 0.96
C SER A 99 -1.38 -7.20 0.79
N PHE A 100 -0.59 -6.37 0.12
CA PHE A 100 0.87 -6.50 -0.01
C PHE A 100 1.53 -5.29 0.64
N LEU A 101 2.72 -5.46 1.17
CA LEU A 101 3.46 -4.38 1.81
C LEU A 101 4.67 -3.99 0.96
N LYS A 102 4.78 -2.70 0.62
CA LYS A 102 6.02 -2.11 0.13
C LYS A 102 7.05 -2.11 1.27
N VAL A 103 8.16 -2.81 1.06
CA VAL A 103 9.23 -2.95 2.07
C VAL A 103 10.50 -2.16 1.71
N ASP A 104 10.67 -1.78 0.44
CA ASP A 104 11.88 -1.09 -0.01
C ASP A 104 11.94 0.38 0.48
N ASN A 105 13.16 0.87 0.68
CA ASN A 105 13.47 2.26 1.03
C ASN A 105 13.83 3.11 -0.21
N GLY A 106 13.50 2.64 -1.41
CA GLY A 106 13.87 3.25 -2.68
C GLY A 106 15.24 2.82 -3.17
N LEU A 107 15.76 3.54 -4.16
CA LEU A 107 17.00 3.21 -4.85
C LEU A 107 18.15 4.12 -4.39
N GLU A 108 19.36 3.57 -4.39
CA GLU A 108 20.60 4.34 -4.27
C GLU A 108 20.83 5.18 -5.53
N ALA A 109 21.83 6.06 -5.51
CA ALA A 109 22.29 6.74 -6.71
C ALA A 109 22.83 5.71 -7.71
N GLU A 110 22.59 5.97 -9.00
CA GLU A 110 23.16 5.14 -10.06
C GLU A 110 24.70 5.26 -10.10
N SER A 111 25.39 4.13 -10.21
CA SER A 111 26.82 4.04 -10.41
C SER A 111 27.13 2.98 -11.45
N ASP A 112 27.93 3.33 -12.47
CA ASP A 112 28.36 2.43 -13.54
C ASP A 112 27.20 1.70 -14.26
N GLY A 113 26.06 2.37 -14.44
CA GLY A 113 24.89 1.80 -15.08
C GLY A 113 24.09 0.83 -14.20
N VAL A 114 24.39 0.78 -12.90
CA VAL A 114 23.70 -0.05 -11.91
C VAL A 114 23.06 0.81 -10.83
N GLN A 115 21.81 0.48 -10.49
CA GLN A 115 21.08 1.14 -9.41
C GLN A 115 20.59 0.08 -8.41
N LEU A 116 21.12 0.13 -7.19
CA LEU A 116 20.81 -0.83 -6.14
C LEU A 116 19.66 -0.35 -5.25
N LEU A 117 19.00 -1.27 -4.58
CA LEU A 117 18.08 -0.94 -3.50
C LEU A 117 18.85 -0.38 -2.29
N LYS A 118 18.26 0.62 -1.65
CA LYS A 118 18.76 1.10 -0.36
C LYS A 118 18.67 0.01 0.69
N SER A 119 19.58 0.07 1.67
CA SER A 119 19.54 -0.85 2.82
C SER A 119 18.21 -0.79 3.55
N MET A 120 17.77 -1.96 4.03
CA MET A 120 16.53 -2.14 4.79
C MET A 120 16.84 -2.76 6.16
N PRO A 121 17.48 -2.00 7.09
CA PRO A 121 17.95 -2.54 8.37
C PRO A 121 16.80 -3.06 9.25
N ASP A 122 15.60 -2.49 9.13
CA ASP A 122 14.43 -2.84 9.93
C ASP A 122 13.49 -3.83 9.23
N LEU A 123 13.93 -4.46 8.14
CA LEU A 123 13.08 -5.35 7.32
C LEU A 123 12.43 -6.46 8.15
N ASP A 124 13.18 -7.11 9.02
CA ASP A 124 12.67 -8.22 9.85
C ASP A 124 11.55 -7.76 10.80
N VAL A 125 11.70 -6.59 11.41
CA VAL A 125 10.68 -5.99 12.29
C VAL A 125 9.42 -5.63 11.49
N LEU A 126 9.61 -5.07 10.30
CA LEU A 126 8.52 -4.69 9.41
C LEU A 126 7.73 -5.92 8.94
N LEU A 127 8.43 -6.99 8.54
CA LEU A 127 7.81 -8.24 8.11
C LEU A 127 7.02 -8.93 9.24
N ARG A 128 7.53 -8.97 10.47
CA ARG A 128 6.80 -9.51 11.63
C ARG A 128 5.51 -8.71 11.89
N ARG A 129 5.57 -7.40 11.78
CA ARG A 129 4.40 -6.52 11.91
C ARG A 129 3.36 -6.79 10.82
N ALA A 130 3.82 -6.97 9.57
CA ALA A 130 2.95 -7.29 8.44
C ALA A 130 2.23 -8.63 8.63
N VAL A 131 2.95 -9.68 9.05
CA VAL A 131 2.38 -10.99 9.37
C VAL A 131 1.32 -10.88 10.46
N ALA A 132 1.60 -10.15 11.54
CA ALA A 132 0.65 -9.95 12.63
C ALA A 132 -0.65 -9.26 12.19
N LYS A 133 -0.59 -8.44 11.14
CA LYS A 133 -1.75 -7.74 10.55
C LYS A 133 -2.45 -8.54 9.44
N GLY A 134 -1.95 -9.71 9.11
CA GLY A 134 -2.52 -10.56 8.07
C GLY A 134 -2.29 -10.06 6.65
N VAL A 135 -1.15 -9.39 6.40
CA VAL A 135 -0.68 -9.03 5.06
C VAL A 135 -0.26 -10.30 4.32
N ALA A 136 -0.64 -10.43 3.05
CA ALA A 136 -0.45 -11.65 2.27
C ALA A 136 0.99 -11.80 1.73
N GLY A 137 1.70 -10.70 1.52
CA GLY A 137 3.06 -10.73 0.98
C GLY A 137 3.70 -9.33 0.86
N THR A 138 4.85 -9.28 0.18
CA THR A 138 5.60 -8.04 -0.11
C THR A 138 5.93 -7.94 -1.58
#